data_8089ce1e41e6d9cd1d981f6cbca8478a
#
_entry.id   8089ce1e41e6d9cd1d981f6cbca8478a
#
_cell.length_a   1.000
_cell.length_b   1.000
_cell.length_c   1.000
_cell.angle_alpha   90.00
_cell.angle_beta   90.00
_cell.angle_gamma   90.00
#
_symmetry.space_group_name_H-M   'P 1'
#
loop_
_entity.id
_entity.type
_entity.pdbx_description
1 polymer ?
#
loop_
_entity_poly.entity_id
_entity_poly.type
_entity_poly.pdbx_seq_one_letter_code
_entity_poly.pdbx_strand_id
1 'polypeptide(L)'
;MSRLAAKARCNYYPLPLREAERIRNLVQFPAEPFSALDPCVGEGIAFAAITRDSSARRYGIELDAYRAEQAGPMLAKIIQGNCLETHCPVESFSLIYENSPYDWALSANARERLEAVFLNHTFRWLIPGGVLVLVIPAERAAECAQVLASHFKRCRIFRLGDPESVRYRQVLIAGVRRTRREREQLRDREISEGRLLFTTLGRQYERLTELPEFCEDPYTVPPTGPVTLTFKGLPLDELEDLIPTSLASRQAARILAPEPTVIGGRPLTPLHAGQVGLVACSGGINGIFGAGEERHIAAWKSKKVTTKFTEEEADGTTIIRERERFVQELSVVFATGETGTLE
;
A
#
# COMPACT_ATOMS: atom_id res chain seq x y z
N MET A 1 4.47 -18.03 8.13
CA MET A 1 4.27 -16.56 8.03
C MET A 1 3.34 -16.16 9.17
N SER A 2 3.72 -15.17 9.99
CA SER A 2 2.92 -14.78 11.15
C SER A 2 1.61 -14.12 10.71
N ARG A 3 0.53 -14.36 11.48
CA ARG A 3 -0.80 -13.72 11.28
C ARG A 3 -0.72 -12.18 11.23
N LEU A 4 0.30 -11.58 11.84
CA LEU A 4 0.59 -10.13 11.79
C LEU A 4 0.99 -9.65 10.38
N ALA A 5 1.79 -10.41 9.64
CA ALA A 5 2.20 -10.04 8.28
C ALA A 5 1.03 -10.11 7.27
N ALA A 6 0.07 -11.01 7.49
CA ALA A 6 -1.14 -11.10 6.67
C ALA A 6 -2.13 -9.95 6.96
N LYS A 7 -2.22 -9.48 8.22
CA LYS A 7 -3.04 -8.31 8.59
C LYS A 7 -2.46 -6.99 8.09
N ALA A 8 -1.14 -6.86 8.01
CA ALA A 8 -0.46 -5.67 7.48
C ALA A 8 -0.44 -5.61 5.94
N ARG A 9 -1.10 -6.54 5.25
CA ARG A 9 -1.18 -6.50 3.79
C ARG A 9 -1.91 -5.23 3.35
N CYS A 10 -1.27 -4.45 2.48
CA CYS A 10 -1.75 -3.15 2.01
C CYS A 10 -1.90 -2.09 3.13
N ASN A 11 -1.07 -2.13 4.17
CA ASN A 11 -1.12 -1.18 5.30
C ASN A 11 -2.51 -1.03 5.92
N TYR A 12 -3.21 -2.16 6.08
CA TYR A 12 -4.53 -2.21 6.68
C TYR A 12 -4.45 -2.07 8.21
N TYR A 13 -5.02 -0.99 8.72
CA TYR A 13 -5.16 -0.69 10.15
C TYR A 13 -6.64 -0.61 10.51
N PRO A 14 -7.27 -1.73 10.91
CA PRO A 14 -8.67 -1.73 11.27
C PRO A 14 -8.91 -0.83 12.49
N LEU A 15 -9.96 -0.03 12.44
CA LEU A 15 -10.39 0.74 13.61
C LEU A 15 -10.91 -0.22 14.68
N PRO A 16 -10.44 -0.11 15.94
CA PRO A 16 -10.99 -0.90 17.04
C PRO A 16 -12.50 -0.70 17.20
N LEU A 17 -13.24 -1.77 17.47
CA LEU A 17 -14.71 -1.73 17.57
C LEU A 17 -15.19 -0.73 18.63
N ARG A 18 -14.48 -0.62 19.77
CA ARG A 18 -14.78 0.36 20.82
C ARG A 18 -14.77 1.80 20.28
N GLU A 19 -13.80 2.13 19.43
CA GLU A 19 -13.74 3.47 18.83
C GLU A 19 -14.84 3.66 17.78
N ALA A 20 -15.19 2.64 17.02
CA ALA A 20 -16.31 2.69 16.09
C ALA A 20 -17.66 2.94 16.80
N GLU A 21 -17.87 2.33 17.98
CA GLU A 21 -19.04 2.56 18.80
C GLU A 21 -19.10 3.99 19.37
N ARG A 22 -17.98 4.56 19.78
CA ARG A 22 -17.88 5.96 20.20
C ARG A 22 -18.16 6.92 19.02
N ILE A 23 -17.64 6.62 17.83
CA ILE A 23 -17.92 7.37 16.62
C ILE A 23 -19.42 7.33 16.27
N ARG A 24 -20.08 6.17 16.47
CA ARG A 24 -21.54 6.04 16.29
C ARG A 24 -22.32 7.07 17.11
N ASN A 25 -21.86 7.37 18.31
CA ASN A 25 -22.51 8.31 19.22
C ASN A 25 -22.26 9.79 18.85
N LEU A 26 -21.29 10.09 17.97
CA LEU A 26 -21.11 11.43 17.41
C LEU A 26 -22.10 11.80 16.30
N VAL A 27 -22.86 10.82 15.80
CA VAL A 27 -23.66 10.98 14.58
C VAL A 27 -25.12 10.66 14.87
N GLN A 28 -25.99 11.59 14.47
CA GLN A 28 -27.44 11.41 14.49
C GLN A 28 -27.92 11.11 13.06
N PHE A 29 -28.52 9.94 12.88
CA PHE A 29 -29.04 9.52 11.57
C PHE A 29 -30.48 9.97 11.37
N PRO A 30 -30.87 10.25 10.09
CA PRO A 30 -32.25 10.52 9.75
C PRO A 30 -33.10 9.23 9.84
N ALA A 31 -34.41 9.39 9.96
CA ALA A 31 -35.34 8.28 9.83
C ALA A 31 -35.42 7.76 8.39
N GLU A 32 -35.27 8.65 7.43
CA GLU A 32 -35.25 8.36 5.99
C GLU A 32 -33.96 7.68 5.58
N PRO A 33 -33.99 6.88 4.49
CA PRO A 33 -32.80 6.27 3.95
C PRO A 33 -31.75 7.30 3.50
N PHE A 34 -30.48 6.99 3.72
CA PHE A 34 -29.34 7.80 3.27
C PHE A 34 -28.22 6.92 2.74
N SER A 35 -27.32 7.48 1.95
CA SER A 35 -26.16 6.79 1.41
C SER A 35 -24.90 7.18 2.18
N ALA A 36 -24.18 6.17 2.65
CA ALA A 36 -22.91 6.30 3.36
C ALA A 36 -21.81 5.55 2.60
N LEU A 37 -20.59 6.10 2.61
CA LEU A 37 -19.41 5.54 1.93
C LEU A 37 -18.28 5.32 2.92
N ASP A 38 -17.60 4.18 2.75
CA ASP A 38 -16.24 3.95 3.23
C ASP A 38 -15.34 3.64 2.02
N PRO A 39 -14.40 4.53 1.66
CA PRO A 39 -13.54 4.35 0.48
C PRO A 39 -12.41 3.34 0.69
N CYS A 40 -12.22 2.83 1.92
CA CYS A 40 -11.21 1.82 2.30
C CYS A 40 -11.81 0.85 3.31
N VAL A 41 -12.93 0.22 2.94
CA VAL A 41 -13.85 -0.43 3.90
C VAL A 41 -13.23 -1.61 4.67
N GLY A 42 -12.13 -2.18 4.20
CA GLY A 42 -11.52 -3.34 4.82
C GLY A 42 -12.52 -4.51 4.92
N GLU A 43 -12.61 -5.10 6.11
CA GLU A 43 -13.58 -6.16 6.41
C GLU A 43 -15.01 -5.62 6.68
N GLY A 44 -15.23 -4.29 6.67
CA GLY A 44 -16.53 -3.65 6.85
C GLY A 44 -17.03 -3.51 8.29
N ILE A 45 -16.34 -4.12 9.26
CA ILE A 45 -16.81 -4.24 10.65
C ILE A 45 -16.98 -2.87 11.31
N ALA A 46 -15.95 -2.00 11.20
CA ALA A 46 -15.99 -0.65 11.80
C ALA A 46 -17.10 0.20 11.16
N PHE A 47 -17.22 0.16 9.85
CA PHE A 47 -18.25 0.91 9.13
C PHE A 47 -19.67 0.43 9.45
N ALA A 48 -19.88 -0.89 9.58
CA ALA A 48 -21.14 -1.46 10.02
C ALA A 48 -21.50 -1.02 11.46
N ALA A 49 -20.51 -0.98 12.37
CA ALA A 49 -20.72 -0.52 13.75
C ALA A 49 -21.05 0.98 13.82
N ILE A 50 -20.33 1.83 13.06
CA ILE A 50 -20.59 3.27 12.99
C ILE A 50 -21.99 3.57 12.47
N THR A 51 -22.48 2.78 11.52
CA THR A 51 -23.80 2.98 10.90
C THR A 51 -24.89 2.06 11.43
N ARG A 52 -24.63 1.43 12.57
CA ARG A 52 -25.60 0.52 13.23
C ARG A 52 -26.92 1.26 13.56
N ASP A 53 -28.01 0.53 13.52
CA ASP A 53 -29.34 1.00 13.87
C ASP A 53 -29.76 2.24 13.04
N SER A 54 -29.47 2.22 11.75
CA SER A 54 -29.82 3.29 10.81
C SER A 54 -30.32 2.74 9.49
N SER A 55 -30.98 3.60 8.70
CA SER A 55 -31.42 3.32 7.33
C SER A 55 -30.32 3.55 6.30
N ALA A 56 -29.05 3.37 6.66
CA ALA A 56 -27.91 3.58 5.79
C ALA A 56 -27.84 2.56 4.65
N ARG A 57 -27.78 3.06 3.42
CA ARG A 57 -27.26 2.29 2.28
C ARG A 57 -25.75 2.41 2.30
N ARG A 58 -25.08 1.34 2.76
CA ARG A 58 -23.63 1.30 2.92
C ARG A 58 -22.96 0.97 1.59
N TYR A 59 -22.03 1.79 1.17
CA TYR A 59 -21.18 1.58 0.00
C TYR A 59 -19.75 1.45 0.45
N GLY A 60 -19.03 0.47 -0.09
CA GLY A 60 -17.63 0.22 0.24
C GLY A 60 -16.75 0.09 -0.99
N ILE A 61 -15.48 0.47 -0.85
CA ILE A 61 -14.43 0.21 -1.84
C ILE A 61 -13.29 -0.46 -1.10
N GLU A 62 -12.79 -1.59 -1.61
CA GLU A 62 -11.67 -2.32 -1.01
C GLU A 62 -10.78 -2.91 -2.11
N LEU A 63 -9.47 -2.73 -1.95
CA LEU A 63 -8.48 -3.20 -2.91
C LEU A 63 -8.23 -4.72 -2.79
N ASP A 64 -8.21 -5.22 -1.57
CA ASP A 64 -7.95 -6.63 -1.29
C ASP A 64 -9.22 -7.47 -1.49
N ALA A 65 -9.13 -8.49 -2.35
CA ALA A 65 -10.27 -9.34 -2.72
C ALA A 65 -10.88 -10.07 -1.51
N TYR A 66 -10.04 -10.59 -0.61
CA TYR A 66 -10.51 -11.33 0.55
C TYR A 66 -11.29 -10.42 1.51
N ARG A 67 -10.78 -9.21 1.79
CA ARG A 67 -11.51 -8.25 2.64
C ARG A 67 -12.79 -7.75 1.98
N ALA A 68 -12.75 -7.51 0.66
CA ALA A 68 -13.95 -7.14 -0.09
C ALA A 68 -15.04 -8.20 0.01
N GLU A 69 -14.69 -9.47 -0.09
CA GLU A 69 -15.62 -10.61 0.10
C GLU A 69 -16.21 -10.61 1.51
N GLN A 70 -15.39 -10.39 2.55
CA GLN A 70 -15.86 -10.34 3.94
C GLN A 70 -16.80 -9.15 4.21
N ALA A 71 -16.54 -7.99 3.59
CA ALA A 71 -17.37 -6.80 3.74
C ALA A 71 -18.71 -6.91 3.00
N GLY A 72 -18.76 -7.64 1.88
CA GLY A 72 -19.91 -7.74 0.99
C GLY A 72 -21.27 -7.93 1.67
N PRO A 73 -21.43 -8.88 2.60
CA PRO A 73 -22.71 -9.12 3.29
C PRO A 73 -23.23 -7.94 4.11
N MET A 74 -22.39 -7.00 4.53
CA MET A 74 -22.75 -5.83 5.35
C MET A 74 -23.06 -4.58 4.51
N LEU A 75 -22.85 -4.64 3.18
CA LEU A 75 -22.91 -3.49 2.30
C LEU A 75 -24.03 -3.64 1.26
N ALA A 76 -24.64 -2.51 0.89
CA ALA A 76 -25.55 -2.45 -0.25
C ALA A 76 -24.81 -2.61 -1.59
N LYS A 77 -23.56 -2.14 -1.64
CA LYS A 77 -22.66 -2.31 -2.79
C LYS A 77 -21.20 -2.25 -2.33
N ILE A 78 -20.41 -3.17 -2.83
CA ILE A 78 -18.95 -3.15 -2.73
C ILE A 78 -18.32 -3.07 -4.12
N ILE A 79 -17.24 -2.31 -4.24
CA ILE A 79 -16.33 -2.34 -5.37
C ILE A 79 -15.00 -2.92 -4.90
N GLN A 80 -14.61 -4.05 -5.48
CA GLN A 80 -13.26 -4.55 -5.36
C GLN A 80 -12.38 -3.80 -6.36
N GLY A 81 -11.47 -2.96 -5.85
CA GLY A 81 -10.58 -2.18 -6.70
C GLY A 81 -9.98 -0.97 -5.99
N ASN A 82 -9.21 -0.22 -6.76
CA ASN A 82 -8.58 1.01 -6.26
C ASN A 82 -9.62 2.14 -6.18
N CYS A 83 -9.78 2.74 -5.00
CA CYS A 83 -10.68 3.88 -4.81
C CYS A 83 -10.35 5.04 -5.74
N LEU A 84 -9.09 5.30 -6.05
CA LEU A 84 -8.66 6.39 -6.92
C LEU A 84 -9.08 6.19 -8.39
N GLU A 85 -9.45 4.97 -8.77
CA GLU A 85 -9.98 4.60 -10.09
C GLU A 85 -11.51 4.42 -10.07
N THR A 86 -12.12 4.65 -8.91
CA THR A 86 -13.57 4.62 -8.75
C THR A 86 -14.14 6.02 -8.91
N HIS A 87 -15.30 6.11 -9.54
CA HIS A 87 -16.00 7.35 -9.80
C HIS A 87 -17.46 7.28 -9.33
N CYS A 88 -17.94 8.39 -8.82
CA CYS A 88 -19.37 8.61 -8.61
C CYS A 88 -19.73 10.05 -8.97
N PRO A 89 -21.01 10.36 -9.13
CA PRO A 89 -21.46 11.75 -9.24
C PRO A 89 -21.03 12.55 -8.00
N VAL A 90 -20.68 13.80 -8.17
CA VAL A 90 -20.43 14.71 -7.04
C VAL A 90 -21.68 14.85 -6.19
N GLU A 91 -21.50 15.11 -4.88
CA GLU A 91 -22.63 15.38 -3.97
C GLU A 91 -23.65 14.23 -3.90
N SER A 92 -23.15 13.00 -3.68
CA SER A 92 -23.96 11.78 -3.67
C SER A 92 -24.15 11.18 -2.27
N PHE A 93 -23.18 11.33 -1.38
CA PHE A 93 -23.18 10.70 -0.06
C PHE A 93 -23.49 11.70 1.06
N SER A 94 -24.24 11.24 2.07
CA SER A 94 -24.53 12.02 3.28
C SER A 94 -23.48 11.85 4.36
N LEU A 95 -22.81 10.68 4.38
CA LEU A 95 -21.76 10.33 5.32
C LEU A 95 -20.60 9.71 4.54
N ILE A 96 -19.40 10.20 4.80
CA ILE A 96 -18.16 9.51 4.42
C ILE A 96 -17.39 9.23 5.71
N TYR A 97 -17.16 7.94 5.99
CA TYR A 97 -16.21 7.47 6.96
C TYR A 97 -14.94 7.06 6.21
N GLU A 98 -13.81 7.65 6.56
CA GLU A 98 -12.54 7.45 5.86
C GLU A 98 -11.44 7.10 6.87
N ASN A 99 -10.92 5.89 6.78
CA ASN A 99 -9.73 5.42 7.47
C ASN A 99 -8.78 4.82 6.41
N SER A 100 -8.18 5.70 5.61
CA SER A 100 -7.32 5.34 4.48
C SER A 100 -6.00 4.70 4.93
N PRO A 101 -5.31 3.94 4.06
CA PRO A 101 -4.00 3.39 4.37
C PRO A 101 -2.97 4.48 4.71
N TYR A 102 -2.11 4.23 5.73
CA TYR A 102 -1.08 5.18 6.18
C TYR A 102 0.22 4.98 5.41
N ASP A 103 0.27 5.43 4.16
CA ASP A 103 1.42 5.22 3.27
C ASP A 103 1.65 6.40 2.32
N TRP A 104 2.66 6.26 1.47
CA TRP A 104 2.96 7.19 0.40
C TRP A 104 2.31 6.73 -0.90
N ALA A 105 1.80 7.69 -1.68
CA ALA A 105 1.32 7.39 -3.02
C ALA A 105 2.46 6.89 -3.92
N LEU A 106 2.25 5.77 -4.60
CA LEU A 106 3.17 5.21 -5.59
C LEU A 106 3.02 5.97 -6.92
N SER A 107 3.39 7.24 -6.97
CA SER A 107 3.39 8.00 -8.22
C SER A 107 4.78 8.54 -8.50
N ALA A 108 5.18 8.53 -9.76
CA ALA A 108 6.53 8.91 -10.20
C ALA A 108 6.91 10.36 -9.85
N ASN A 109 5.96 11.22 -9.53
CA ASN A 109 6.16 12.65 -9.31
C ASN A 109 5.68 13.18 -7.95
N ALA A 110 5.12 12.34 -7.07
CA ALA A 110 4.49 12.84 -5.86
C ALA A 110 4.98 12.10 -4.62
N ARG A 111 5.54 12.87 -3.71
CA ARG A 111 5.70 12.50 -2.30
C ARG A 111 4.41 12.88 -1.55
N GLU A 112 3.27 12.41 -2.03
CA GLU A 112 1.98 12.69 -1.41
C GLU A 112 1.58 11.53 -0.49
N ARG A 113 0.95 11.87 0.62
CA ARG A 113 0.44 10.90 1.57
C ARG A 113 -0.93 10.41 1.10
N LEU A 114 -1.18 9.10 1.21
CA LEU A 114 -2.45 8.50 0.80
C LEU A 114 -3.64 9.11 1.53
N GLU A 115 -3.50 9.45 2.81
CA GLU A 115 -4.54 10.10 3.61
C GLU A 115 -5.06 11.39 2.96
N ALA A 116 -4.15 12.22 2.42
CA ALA A 116 -4.53 13.44 1.72
C ALA A 116 -5.06 13.17 0.32
N VAL A 117 -4.49 12.19 -0.40
CA VAL A 117 -4.92 11.81 -1.75
C VAL A 117 -6.35 11.27 -1.73
N PHE A 118 -6.66 10.37 -0.78
CA PHE A 118 -8.01 9.83 -0.61
C PHE A 118 -9.01 10.93 -0.25
N LEU A 119 -8.71 11.77 0.74
CA LEU A 119 -9.59 12.89 1.10
C LEU A 119 -9.84 13.84 -0.09
N ASN A 120 -8.78 14.20 -0.86
CA ASN A 120 -8.89 15.03 -2.05
C ASN A 120 -9.77 14.41 -3.14
N HIS A 121 -9.76 13.08 -3.23
CA HIS A 121 -10.56 12.34 -4.19
C HIS A 121 -12.04 12.26 -3.76
N THR A 122 -12.30 11.96 -2.50
CA THR A 122 -13.62 11.57 -1.98
C THR A 122 -14.47 12.73 -1.47
N PHE A 123 -13.89 13.82 -0.94
CA PHE A 123 -14.67 14.89 -0.31
C PHE A 123 -15.74 15.50 -1.21
N ARG A 124 -15.52 15.48 -2.52
CA ARG A 124 -16.48 16.00 -3.52
C ARG A 124 -17.73 15.15 -3.65
N TRP A 125 -17.66 13.89 -3.25
CA TRP A 125 -18.78 12.96 -3.28
C TRP A 125 -19.74 13.17 -2.11
N LEU A 126 -19.29 13.85 -1.04
CA LEU A 126 -20.14 14.21 0.08
C LEU A 126 -21.05 15.37 -0.31
N ILE A 127 -22.34 15.33 0.02
CA ILE A 127 -23.27 16.43 -0.25
C ILE A 127 -22.97 17.65 0.64
N PRO A 128 -23.38 18.87 0.27
CA PRO A 128 -23.40 20.00 1.19
C PRO A 128 -24.23 19.67 2.42
N GLY A 129 -23.69 19.91 3.63
CA GLY A 129 -24.34 19.49 4.88
C GLY A 129 -24.04 18.04 5.28
N GLY A 130 -23.46 17.23 4.40
CA GLY A 130 -23.03 15.88 4.73
C GLY A 130 -21.86 15.84 5.70
N VAL A 131 -21.70 14.72 6.38
CA VAL A 131 -20.75 14.53 7.48
C VAL A 131 -19.54 13.74 7.01
N LEU A 132 -18.35 14.27 7.23
CA LEU A 132 -17.08 13.57 7.13
C LEU A 132 -16.69 13.06 8.52
N VAL A 133 -16.25 11.81 8.57
CA VAL A 133 -15.60 11.18 9.73
C VAL A 133 -14.26 10.65 9.24
N LEU A 134 -13.17 11.36 9.51
CA LEU A 134 -11.83 11.05 9.05
C LEU A 134 -10.97 10.56 10.21
N VAL A 135 -10.36 9.38 10.07
CA VAL A 135 -9.42 8.80 11.03
C VAL A 135 -8.03 8.75 10.40
N ILE A 136 -7.09 9.47 10.99
CA ILE A 136 -5.72 9.58 10.50
C ILE A 136 -4.73 9.71 11.67
N PRO A 137 -3.42 9.44 11.47
CA PRO A 137 -2.40 9.85 12.43
C PRO A 137 -2.36 11.38 12.56
N ALA A 138 -2.22 11.91 13.77
CA ALA A 138 -2.26 13.35 14.05
C ALA A 138 -1.25 14.16 13.22
N GLU A 139 -0.08 13.58 12.95
CA GLU A 139 0.98 14.18 12.13
C GLU A 139 0.57 14.37 10.66
N ARG A 140 -0.43 13.60 10.19
CA ARG A 140 -0.91 13.63 8.79
C ARG A 140 -2.04 14.61 8.55
N ALA A 141 -2.56 15.21 9.60
CA ALA A 141 -3.59 16.26 9.47
C ALA A 141 -3.09 17.50 8.72
N ALA A 142 -1.78 17.74 8.73
CA ALA A 142 -1.17 18.83 7.99
C ALA A 142 -1.40 18.76 6.48
N GLU A 143 -1.29 17.57 5.89
CA GLU A 143 -1.49 17.34 4.46
C GLU A 143 -2.96 17.48 4.05
N CYS A 144 -3.89 17.23 4.99
CA CYS A 144 -5.33 17.39 4.80
C CYS A 144 -5.83 18.82 5.08
N ALA A 145 -4.99 19.70 5.65
CA ALA A 145 -5.36 20.99 6.22
C ALA A 145 -6.09 21.91 5.22
N GLN A 146 -5.67 21.95 3.96
CA GLN A 146 -6.29 22.80 2.94
C GLN A 146 -7.74 22.40 2.67
N VAL A 147 -8.01 21.11 2.47
CA VAL A 147 -9.37 20.60 2.22
C VAL A 147 -10.24 20.81 3.44
N LEU A 148 -9.76 20.43 4.62
CA LEU A 148 -10.52 20.54 5.87
C LEU A 148 -10.89 22.00 6.19
N ALA A 149 -9.95 22.93 6.09
CA ALA A 149 -10.21 24.35 6.39
C ALA A 149 -11.16 25.00 5.39
N SER A 150 -11.01 24.70 4.10
CA SER A 150 -11.80 25.37 3.05
C SER A 150 -13.20 24.75 2.84
N HIS A 151 -13.31 23.43 2.94
CA HIS A 151 -14.53 22.72 2.54
C HIS A 151 -15.39 22.25 3.71
N PHE A 152 -14.86 22.25 4.95
CA PHE A 152 -15.59 21.76 6.10
C PHE A 152 -15.80 22.85 7.15
N LYS A 153 -16.88 22.76 7.90
CA LYS A 153 -17.24 23.59 9.06
C LYS A 153 -17.56 22.70 10.26
N ARG A 154 -17.63 23.30 11.46
CA ARG A 154 -17.88 22.58 12.72
C ARG A 154 -16.90 21.42 12.91
N CYS A 155 -15.64 21.59 12.48
CA CYS A 155 -14.65 20.54 12.66
C CYS A 155 -14.35 20.33 14.15
N ARG A 156 -14.56 19.11 14.64
CA ARG A 156 -14.16 18.66 15.97
C ARG A 156 -13.08 17.58 15.82
N ILE A 157 -12.13 17.63 16.73
CA ILE A 157 -10.94 16.78 16.69
C ILE A 157 -10.81 16.09 18.02
N PHE A 158 -10.71 14.79 18.00
CA PHE A 158 -10.54 13.95 19.19
C PHE A 158 -9.36 13.01 18.99
N ARG A 159 -8.59 12.75 20.05
CA ARG A 159 -7.67 11.60 20.05
C ARG A 159 -8.44 10.33 20.34
N LEU A 160 -8.04 9.23 19.72
CA LEU A 160 -8.59 7.91 20.01
C LEU A 160 -7.91 7.32 21.24
N GLY A 161 -8.67 6.66 22.09
CA GLY A 161 -8.23 6.18 23.41
C GLY A 161 -7.86 4.70 23.45
N ASP A 162 -8.20 3.93 22.42
CA ASP A 162 -7.83 2.51 22.36
C ASP A 162 -6.30 2.36 22.24
N PRO A 163 -5.68 1.40 22.96
CA PRO A 163 -4.23 1.22 22.96
C PRO A 163 -3.59 1.06 21.56
N GLU A 164 -4.28 0.40 20.61
CA GLU A 164 -3.79 0.30 19.24
C GLU A 164 -3.83 1.66 18.54
N SER A 165 -4.90 2.42 18.73
CA SER A 165 -5.06 3.78 18.18
C SER A 165 -4.05 4.77 18.76
N VAL A 166 -3.79 4.68 20.06
CA VAL A 166 -2.77 5.51 20.77
C VAL A 166 -1.37 5.22 20.21
N ARG A 167 -1.04 3.96 19.95
CA ARG A 167 0.25 3.57 19.37
C ARG A 167 0.54 4.28 18.05
N TYR A 168 -0.48 4.50 17.24
CA TYR A 168 -0.36 5.21 15.95
C TYR A 168 -0.73 6.68 16.04
N ARG A 169 -0.97 7.20 17.26
CA ARG A 169 -1.38 8.59 17.53
C ARG A 169 -2.55 9.02 16.66
N GLN A 170 -3.54 8.13 16.52
CA GLN A 170 -4.71 8.35 15.69
C GLN A 170 -5.62 9.43 16.29
N VAL A 171 -6.13 10.26 15.39
CA VAL A 171 -7.17 11.25 15.70
C VAL A 171 -8.37 11.03 14.81
N LEU A 172 -9.52 11.34 15.37
CA LEU A 172 -10.76 11.50 14.64
C LEU A 172 -10.95 12.99 14.32
N ILE A 173 -11.19 13.31 13.06
CA ILE A 173 -11.60 14.63 12.61
C ILE A 173 -13.01 14.47 12.01
N ALA A 174 -14.01 15.07 12.67
CA ALA A 174 -15.37 15.09 12.17
C ALA A 174 -15.75 16.49 11.74
N GLY A 175 -16.45 16.63 10.62
CA GLY A 175 -16.85 17.93 10.09
C GLY A 175 -18.03 17.86 9.12
N VAL A 176 -18.69 18.98 8.91
CA VAL A 176 -19.82 19.12 8.01
C VAL A 176 -19.37 19.83 6.72
N ARG A 177 -19.67 19.27 5.56
CA ARG A 177 -19.32 19.88 4.28
C ARG A 177 -20.05 21.22 4.09
N ARG A 178 -19.28 22.27 3.76
CA ARG A 178 -19.82 23.60 3.45
C ARG A 178 -20.58 23.59 2.12
N THR A 179 -21.62 24.39 2.05
CA THR A 179 -22.26 24.74 0.78
C THR A 179 -21.33 25.61 -0.08
N ARG A 180 -21.62 25.75 -1.36
CA ARG A 180 -20.86 26.65 -2.25
C ARG A 180 -20.89 28.08 -1.74
N ARG A 181 -22.05 28.59 -1.31
CA ARG A 181 -22.22 29.94 -0.77
C ARG A 181 -21.36 30.17 0.48
N GLU A 182 -21.35 29.23 1.41
CA GLU A 182 -20.51 29.34 2.63
C GLU A 182 -19.01 29.35 2.29
N ARG A 183 -18.58 28.62 1.26
CA ARG A 183 -17.18 28.67 0.81
C ARG A 183 -16.79 29.99 0.16
N GLU A 184 -17.67 30.56 -0.66
CA GLU A 184 -17.47 31.85 -1.30
C GLU A 184 -17.45 33.03 -0.29
N GLN A 185 -18.03 32.84 0.88
CA GLN A 185 -18.05 33.84 1.97
C GLN A 185 -16.86 33.70 2.94
N LEU A 186 -16.05 32.63 2.84
CA LEU A 186 -14.88 32.46 3.68
C LEU A 186 -13.82 33.53 3.38
N ARG A 187 -13.28 34.12 4.45
CA ARG A 187 -12.15 35.04 4.36
C ARG A 187 -10.83 34.26 4.40
N ASP A 188 -9.83 34.75 3.73
CA ASP A 188 -8.49 34.13 3.72
C ASP A 188 -7.91 33.92 5.11
N ARG A 189 -8.24 34.83 6.05
CA ARG A 189 -7.85 34.69 7.45
C ARG A 189 -8.45 33.45 8.10
N GLU A 190 -9.74 33.18 7.89
CA GLU A 190 -10.44 32.02 8.47
C GLU A 190 -9.88 30.70 7.92
N ILE A 191 -9.56 30.68 6.62
CA ILE A 191 -8.90 29.54 5.99
C ILE A 191 -7.50 29.34 6.58
N SER A 192 -6.74 30.42 6.76
CA SER A 192 -5.39 30.35 7.30
C SER A 192 -5.36 29.90 8.77
N GLU A 193 -6.29 30.38 9.59
CA GLU A 193 -6.45 29.95 10.97
C GLU A 193 -6.87 28.47 11.05
N GLY A 194 -7.82 28.06 10.21
CA GLY A 194 -8.23 26.65 10.09
C GLY A 194 -7.07 25.74 9.65
N ARG A 195 -6.27 26.17 8.67
CA ARG A 195 -5.07 25.43 8.25
C ARG A 195 -4.04 25.31 9.39
N LEU A 196 -3.80 26.37 10.13
CA LEU A 196 -2.86 26.36 11.25
C LEU A 196 -3.27 25.33 12.32
N LEU A 197 -4.57 25.22 12.59
CA LEU A 197 -5.10 24.22 13.52
C LEU A 197 -4.68 22.80 13.10
N PHE A 198 -4.90 22.42 11.87
CA PHE A 198 -4.59 21.07 11.38
C PHE A 198 -3.08 20.85 11.20
N THR A 199 -2.32 21.85 10.77
CA THR A 199 -0.86 21.72 10.60
C THR A 199 -0.11 21.57 11.93
N THR A 200 -0.67 22.06 13.04
CA THR A 200 -0.06 21.94 14.37
C THR A 200 -0.55 20.75 15.17
N LEU A 201 -1.51 19.99 14.64
CA LEU A 201 -2.22 18.94 15.37
C LEU A 201 -1.29 17.87 15.96
N GLY A 202 -0.33 17.41 15.17
CA GLY A 202 0.64 16.42 15.64
C GLY A 202 1.42 16.83 16.87
N ARG A 203 1.73 18.15 17.01
CA ARG A 203 2.40 18.71 18.19
C ARG A 203 1.48 18.85 19.40
N GLN A 204 0.18 18.90 19.18
CA GLN A 204 -0.84 19.10 20.20
C GLN A 204 -1.54 17.80 20.63
N TYR A 205 -1.16 16.65 20.07
CA TYR A 205 -1.83 15.36 20.25
C TYR A 205 -2.17 15.05 21.71
N GLU A 206 -1.21 15.20 22.63
CA GLU A 206 -1.40 14.90 24.06
C GLU A 206 -2.41 15.84 24.77
N ARG A 207 -2.69 17.00 24.17
CA ARG A 207 -3.65 17.99 24.70
C ARG A 207 -5.05 17.82 24.13
N LEU A 208 -5.21 16.96 23.12
CA LEU A 208 -6.51 16.71 22.52
C LEU A 208 -7.41 15.96 23.49
N THR A 209 -8.67 16.35 23.51
CA THR A 209 -9.70 15.61 24.22
C THR A 209 -9.85 14.23 23.63
N GLU A 210 -9.97 13.21 24.46
CA GLU A 210 -10.31 11.85 24.02
C GLU A 210 -11.73 11.82 23.46
N LEU A 211 -11.94 10.94 22.47
CA LEU A 211 -13.25 10.72 21.88
C LEU A 211 -14.24 10.29 22.97
N PRO A 212 -15.29 11.09 23.26
CA PRO A 212 -16.20 10.82 24.34
C PRO A 212 -17.12 9.62 24.04
N GLU A 213 -17.58 8.94 25.07
CA GLU A 213 -18.57 7.87 24.95
C GLU A 213 -19.96 8.39 24.61
N PHE A 214 -20.27 9.61 25.01
CA PHE A 214 -21.54 10.29 24.74
C PHE A 214 -21.28 11.69 24.16
N CYS A 215 -22.10 12.10 23.20
CA CYS A 215 -22.03 13.40 22.55
C CYS A 215 -23.35 14.16 22.69
N GLU A 216 -23.33 15.32 23.37
CA GLU A 216 -24.52 16.16 23.56
C GLU A 216 -24.97 16.86 22.26
N ASP A 217 -24.03 17.17 21.34
CA ASP A 217 -24.29 17.85 20.07
C ASP A 217 -23.79 16.99 18.89
N PRO A 218 -24.52 15.91 18.53
CA PRO A 218 -24.12 15.02 17.44
C PRO A 218 -24.23 15.72 16.07
N TYR A 219 -23.50 15.19 15.10
CA TYR A 219 -23.61 15.60 13.71
C TYR A 219 -24.86 14.99 13.08
N THR A 220 -25.75 15.83 12.57
CA THR A 220 -26.94 15.37 11.86
C THR A 220 -26.58 15.01 10.43
N VAL A 221 -26.84 13.78 10.04
CA VAL A 221 -26.67 13.27 8.66
C VAL A 221 -27.95 13.53 7.89
N PRO A 222 -27.90 14.24 6.75
CA PRO A 222 -29.09 14.46 5.92
C PRO A 222 -29.46 13.18 5.13
N PRO A 223 -30.73 13.01 4.73
CA PRO A 223 -31.15 11.91 3.86
C PRO A 223 -30.60 12.07 2.45
N THR A 224 -30.37 10.95 1.73
CA THR A 224 -29.99 10.93 0.32
C THR A 224 -30.51 9.68 -0.39
N GLY A 225 -30.63 9.76 -1.72
CA GLY A 225 -30.98 8.63 -2.57
C GLY A 225 -29.87 7.59 -2.73
N PRO A 226 -30.13 6.52 -3.48
CA PRO A 226 -29.13 5.53 -3.85
C PRO A 226 -28.06 6.14 -4.77
N VAL A 227 -26.83 5.61 -4.70
CA VAL A 227 -25.66 6.12 -5.44
C VAL A 227 -25.17 5.07 -6.43
N THR A 228 -24.75 5.52 -7.61
CA THR A 228 -24.07 4.67 -8.58
C THR A 228 -22.55 4.90 -8.48
N LEU A 229 -21.84 3.87 -8.03
CA LEU A 229 -20.39 3.80 -8.09
C LEU A 229 -19.96 3.04 -9.34
N THR A 230 -18.96 3.56 -10.05
CA THR A 230 -18.41 2.94 -11.25
C THR A 230 -16.89 2.79 -11.11
N PHE A 231 -16.40 1.57 -11.20
CA PHE A 231 -14.97 1.28 -11.27
C PHE A 231 -14.50 1.39 -12.73
N LYS A 232 -13.41 2.10 -12.95
CA LYS A 232 -12.80 2.32 -14.28
C LYS A 232 -11.36 1.80 -14.37
N GLY A 233 -10.88 1.21 -13.30
CA GLY A 233 -9.57 0.55 -13.27
C GLY A 233 -9.57 -0.77 -14.02
N LEU A 234 -8.39 -1.37 -14.12
CA LEU A 234 -8.26 -2.74 -14.63
C LEU A 234 -8.88 -3.72 -13.64
N PRO A 235 -9.65 -4.71 -14.12
CA PRO A 235 -10.12 -5.80 -13.26
C PRO A 235 -8.92 -6.52 -12.62
N LEU A 236 -8.91 -6.58 -11.28
CA LEU A 236 -7.75 -7.16 -10.55
C LEU A 236 -7.63 -8.67 -10.74
N ASP A 237 -8.73 -9.35 -10.95
CA ASP A 237 -8.83 -10.77 -11.25
C ASP A 237 -8.30 -11.13 -12.65
N GLU A 238 -8.37 -10.21 -13.61
CA GLU A 238 -7.83 -10.37 -14.96
C GLU A 238 -6.39 -9.86 -15.11
N LEU A 239 -5.82 -9.24 -14.06
CA LEU A 239 -4.54 -8.56 -14.14
C LEU A 239 -3.40 -9.52 -14.52
N GLU A 240 -3.39 -10.74 -13.98
CA GLU A 240 -2.36 -11.75 -14.28
C GLU A 240 -2.35 -12.13 -15.77
N ASP A 241 -3.52 -12.17 -16.40
CA ASP A 241 -3.67 -12.48 -17.83
C ASP A 241 -3.33 -11.27 -18.72
N LEU A 242 -3.62 -10.05 -18.23
CA LEU A 242 -3.40 -8.82 -18.98
C LEU A 242 -1.94 -8.35 -18.97
N ILE A 243 -1.20 -8.56 -17.87
CA ILE A 243 0.21 -8.15 -17.74
C ILE A 243 1.07 -8.67 -18.89
N PRO A 244 1.08 -9.99 -19.23
CA PRO A 244 1.91 -10.53 -20.33
C PRO A 244 1.57 -9.94 -21.69
N THR A 245 0.32 -9.50 -21.89
CA THR A 245 -0.14 -8.93 -23.16
C THR A 245 0.24 -7.46 -23.34
N SER A 246 0.61 -6.77 -22.27
CA SER A 246 0.95 -5.34 -22.31
C SER A 246 2.26 -5.08 -23.06
N LEU A 247 2.34 -3.96 -23.77
CA LEU A 247 3.58 -3.54 -24.45
C LEU A 247 4.74 -3.36 -23.48
N ALA A 248 4.48 -2.83 -22.28
CA ALA A 248 5.49 -2.61 -21.26
C ALA A 248 6.09 -3.93 -20.76
N SER A 249 5.24 -4.94 -20.49
CA SER A 249 5.68 -6.27 -20.07
C SER A 249 6.50 -6.96 -21.15
N ARG A 250 6.08 -6.89 -22.42
CA ARG A 250 6.83 -7.43 -23.55
C ARG A 250 8.18 -6.75 -23.74
N GLN A 251 8.24 -5.43 -23.58
CA GLN A 251 9.50 -4.70 -23.64
C GLN A 251 10.41 -5.04 -22.45
N ALA A 252 9.87 -5.10 -21.24
CA ALA A 252 10.62 -5.52 -20.07
C ALA A 252 11.18 -6.95 -20.23
N ALA A 253 10.38 -7.89 -20.70
CA ALA A 253 10.83 -9.26 -20.99
C ALA A 253 11.99 -9.30 -21.99
N ARG A 254 11.93 -8.49 -23.05
CA ARG A 254 13.04 -8.40 -24.01
C ARG A 254 14.34 -7.82 -23.43
N ILE A 255 14.22 -6.91 -22.47
CA ILE A 255 15.38 -6.27 -21.84
C ILE A 255 15.95 -7.15 -20.72
N LEU A 256 15.07 -7.70 -19.88
CA LEU A 256 15.46 -8.44 -18.67
C LEU A 256 15.78 -9.91 -18.93
N ALA A 257 15.14 -10.53 -19.91
CA ALA A 257 15.38 -11.88 -20.33
C ALA A 257 15.52 -11.92 -21.87
N PRO A 258 16.63 -11.38 -22.43
CA PRO A 258 16.84 -11.49 -23.86
C PRO A 258 16.86 -12.97 -24.26
N GLU A 259 16.10 -13.32 -25.30
CA GLU A 259 16.18 -14.68 -25.87
C GLU A 259 17.65 -14.97 -26.18
N PRO A 260 18.18 -16.08 -25.71
CA PRO A 260 19.55 -16.44 -26.03
C PRO A 260 19.67 -16.51 -27.56
N THR A 261 20.40 -15.58 -28.14
CA THR A 261 20.74 -15.64 -29.55
C THR A 261 21.63 -16.86 -29.72
N VAL A 262 21.06 -17.99 -30.11
CA VAL A 262 21.83 -19.19 -30.43
C VAL A 262 22.58 -18.90 -31.72
N ILE A 263 23.78 -18.33 -31.58
CA ILE A 263 24.72 -18.23 -32.69
C ILE A 263 25.33 -19.62 -32.84
N GLY A 264 24.80 -20.38 -33.76
CA GLY A 264 25.39 -21.66 -34.13
C GLY A 264 26.77 -21.44 -34.81
N GLY A 265 27.70 -22.35 -34.55
CA GLY A 265 29.01 -22.35 -35.18
C GLY A 265 30.17 -22.33 -34.18
N ARG A 266 31.38 -22.56 -34.71
CA ARG A 266 32.64 -22.41 -33.93
C ARG A 266 33.15 -21.00 -34.06
N PRO A 267 33.72 -20.40 -32.98
CA PRO A 267 34.46 -19.15 -33.10
C PRO A 267 35.55 -19.26 -34.15
N LEU A 268 35.76 -18.23 -34.91
CA LEU A 268 36.81 -18.19 -35.94
C LEU A 268 38.24 -18.30 -35.36
N THR A 269 38.39 -17.90 -34.11
CA THR A 269 39.61 -18.02 -33.31
C THR A 269 39.33 -18.69 -31.98
N PRO A 270 40.30 -19.40 -31.35
CA PRO A 270 40.15 -19.92 -30.01
C PRO A 270 39.74 -18.81 -29.03
N LEU A 271 38.84 -19.13 -28.11
CA LEU A 271 38.39 -18.19 -27.10
C LEU A 271 39.54 -17.82 -26.16
N HIS A 272 39.72 -16.53 -25.90
CA HIS A 272 40.61 -16.06 -24.85
C HIS A 272 40.10 -16.41 -23.47
N ALA A 273 40.98 -16.63 -22.49
CA ALA A 273 40.59 -17.03 -21.11
C ALA A 273 39.49 -16.14 -20.49
N GLY A 274 39.48 -14.83 -20.75
CA GLY A 274 38.44 -13.92 -20.30
C GLY A 274 37.08 -14.20 -20.94
N GLN A 275 37.05 -14.60 -22.22
CA GLN A 275 35.81 -14.96 -22.92
C GLN A 275 35.28 -16.31 -22.40
N VAL A 276 36.14 -17.28 -22.10
CA VAL A 276 35.76 -18.54 -21.47
C VAL A 276 35.16 -18.24 -20.08
N GLY A 277 35.77 -17.34 -19.31
CA GLY A 277 35.26 -16.89 -18.02
C GLY A 277 33.86 -16.27 -18.11
N LEU A 278 33.61 -15.41 -19.11
CA LEU A 278 32.28 -14.83 -19.33
C LEU A 278 31.22 -15.90 -19.71
N VAL A 279 31.56 -16.85 -20.59
CA VAL A 279 30.69 -17.95 -20.96
C VAL A 279 30.40 -18.85 -19.76
N ALA A 280 31.40 -19.08 -18.91
CA ALA A 280 31.27 -19.80 -17.65
C ALA A 280 30.30 -19.10 -16.70
N CYS A 281 30.51 -17.79 -16.45
CA CYS A 281 29.65 -16.98 -15.56
C CYS A 281 28.20 -16.84 -16.05
N SER A 282 27.96 -16.89 -17.37
CA SER A 282 26.62 -16.86 -17.96
C SER A 282 25.91 -18.22 -17.92
N GLY A 283 26.55 -19.27 -17.41
CA GLY A 283 26.02 -20.62 -17.40
C GLY A 283 26.17 -21.37 -18.75
N GLY A 284 26.80 -20.74 -19.74
CA GLY A 284 26.99 -21.32 -21.07
C GLY A 284 27.88 -22.56 -21.14
N ILE A 285 28.56 -22.89 -20.03
CA ILE A 285 29.36 -24.12 -19.91
C ILE A 285 28.59 -25.22 -19.15
N ASN A 286 27.43 -24.94 -18.61
CA ASN A 286 26.62 -25.93 -17.91
C ASN A 286 25.72 -26.68 -18.89
N GLY A 287 25.78 -28.01 -18.85
CA GLY A 287 24.92 -28.83 -19.69
C GLY A 287 25.60 -30.06 -20.26
N ILE A 288 24.98 -30.62 -21.27
CA ILE A 288 25.46 -31.82 -21.99
C ILE A 288 26.15 -31.37 -23.27
N PHE A 289 27.39 -31.78 -23.45
CA PHE A 289 28.22 -31.43 -24.61
C PHE A 289 28.76 -32.70 -25.27
N GLY A 290 29.19 -32.56 -26.53
CA GLY A 290 29.76 -33.65 -27.32
C GLY A 290 28.73 -34.66 -27.86
N ALA A 291 29.20 -35.61 -28.61
CA ALA A 291 28.42 -36.73 -29.18
C ALA A 291 29.21 -38.03 -29.10
N GLY A 292 28.50 -39.17 -29.06
CA GLY A 292 29.14 -40.47 -28.95
C GLY A 292 29.95 -40.65 -27.68
N GLU A 293 31.19 -41.15 -27.83
CA GLU A 293 32.09 -41.38 -26.69
C GLU A 293 32.62 -40.12 -26.04
N GLU A 294 32.63 -38.99 -26.78
CA GLU A 294 33.02 -37.67 -26.24
C GLU A 294 31.90 -36.95 -25.50
N ARG A 295 30.74 -37.58 -25.38
CA ARG A 295 29.60 -36.98 -24.68
C ARG A 295 29.92 -36.84 -23.20
N HIS A 296 29.75 -35.60 -22.65
CA HIS A 296 30.01 -35.32 -21.24
C HIS A 296 29.02 -34.29 -20.70
N ILE A 297 28.86 -34.34 -19.42
CA ILE A 297 28.12 -33.29 -18.68
C ILE A 297 29.16 -32.36 -18.02
N ALA A 298 29.04 -31.07 -18.24
CA ALA A 298 29.86 -30.09 -17.60
C ALA A 298 29.02 -29.23 -16.65
N ALA A 299 29.58 -28.94 -15.49
CA ALA A 299 28.98 -28.06 -14.51
C ALA A 299 30.04 -27.10 -13.95
N TRP A 300 29.79 -25.82 -14.12
CA TRP A 300 30.65 -24.76 -13.60
C TRP A 300 30.00 -24.13 -12.36
N LYS A 301 30.79 -23.88 -11.32
CA LYS A 301 30.36 -23.20 -10.11
C LYS A 301 31.43 -22.27 -9.58
N SER A 302 30.99 -21.21 -8.91
CA SER A 302 31.87 -20.31 -8.13
C SER A 302 31.79 -20.71 -6.68
N LYS A 303 32.94 -20.94 -6.05
CA LYS A 303 33.06 -21.36 -4.65
C LYS A 303 33.79 -20.29 -3.85
N LYS A 304 33.18 -19.87 -2.74
CA LYS A 304 33.83 -18.95 -1.81
C LYS A 304 34.82 -19.72 -0.96
N VAL A 305 36.08 -19.30 -0.97
CA VAL A 305 37.15 -19.86 -0.15
C VAL A 305 37.66 -18.80 0.80
N THR A 306 37.73 -19.13 2.08
CA THR A 306 38.29 -18.25 3.11
C THR A 306 39.63 -18.80 3.53
N THR A 307 40.71 -18.04 3.36
CA THR A 307 42.06 -18.38 3.81
C THR A 307 42.36 -17.58 5.08
N LYS A 308 42.78 -18.26 6.12
CA LYS A 308 43.17 -17.63 7.39
C LYS A 308 44.72 -17.57 7.44
N PHE A 309 45.23 -16.41 7.74
CA PHE A 309 46.64 -16.16 7.99
C PHE A 309 46.79 -15.74 9.46
N THR A 310 47.69 -16.41 10.17
CA THR A 310 48.00 -16.04 11.54
C THR A 310 49.38 -15.39 11.56
N GLU A 311 49.46 -14.16 12.03
CA GLU A 311 50.70 -13.42 12.24
C GLU A 311 50.86 -13.17 13.75
N GLU A 312 52.05 -13.50 14.29
CA GLU A 312 52.42 -13.15 15.67
C GLU A 312 53.29 -11.90 15.66
N GLU A 313 52.88 -10.87 16.35
CA GLU A 313 53.65 -9.65 16.52
C GLU A 313 54.68 -9.81 17.66
N ALA A 314 55.74 -8.99 17.65
CA ALA A 314 56.83 -9.07 18.60
C ALA A 314 56.44 -8.82 20.08
N ASP A 315 55.24 -8.30 20.32
CA ASP A 315 54.64 -8.08 21.63
C ASP A 315 53.83 -9.28 22.16
N GLY A 316 53.76 -10.39 21.39
CA GLY A 316 52.98 -11.59 21.72
C GLY A 316 51.52 -11.54 21.29
N THR A 317 51.10 -10.52 20.58
CA THR A 317 49.74 -10.42 20.04
C THR A 317 49.63 -11.30 18.80
N THR A 318 48.57 -12.11 18.75
CA THR A 318 48.24 -12.95 17.57
C THR A 318 47.17 -12.27 16.74
N ILE A 319 47.51 -11.89 15.51
CA ILE A 319 46.58 -11.31 14.56
C ILE A 319 46.14 -12.42 13.58
N ILE A 320 44.80 -12.67 13.53
CA ILE A 320 44.22 -13.58 12.57
C ILE A 320 43.61 -12.75 11.46
N ARG A 321 44.19 -12.83 10.25
CA ARG A 321 43.62 -12.21 9.05
C ARG A 321 42.88 -13.22 8.20
N GLU A 322 41.64 -12.95 7.91
CA GLU A 322 40.83 -13.77 7.01
C GLU A 322 40.74 -13.07 5.63
N ARG A 323 41.11 -13.81 4.61
CA ARG A 323 40.97 -13.35 3.21
C ARG A 323 39.95 -14.23 2.49
N GLU A 324 38.90 -13.63 2.05
CA GLU A 324 37.89 -14.28 1.24
C GLU A 324 38.17 -14.06 -0.26
N ARG A 325 38.03 -15.13 -1.04
CA ARG A 325 38.14 -15.08 -2.50
C ARG A 325 37.17 -16.06 -3.12
N PHE A 326 36.77 -15.80 -4.34
CA PHE A 326 36.00 -16.75 -5.15
C PHE A 326 36.95 -17.53 -6.05
N VAL A 327 36.81 -18.85 -6.01
CA VAL A 327 37.54 -19.79 -6.88
C VAL A 327 36.50 -20.38 -7.84
N GLN A 328 36.91 -20.56 -9.08
CA GLN A 328 36.08 -21.16 -10.12
C GLN A 328 36.40 -22.64 -10.22
N GLU A 329 35.39 -23.48 -10.28
CA GLU A 329 35.49 -24.92 -10.39
C GLU A 329 34.63 -25.42 -11.55
N LEU A 330 35.26 -26.12 -12.51
CA LEU A 330 34.56 -26.80 -13.59
C LEU A 330 34.64 -28.30 -13.35
N SER A 331 33.48 -28.94 -13.16
CA SER A 331 33.36 -30.39 -13.03
C SER A 331 32.82 -30.97 -14.33
N VAL A 332 33.41 -32.05 -14.80
CA VAL A 332 33.03 -32.75 -16.02
C VAL A 332 32.79 -34.20 -15.69
N VAL A 333 31.71 -34.79 -16.17
CA VAL A 333 31.41 -36.24 -16.11
C VAL A 333 31.30 -36.81 -17.54
N PHE A 334 32.18 -37.68 -17.90
CA PHE A 334 32.20 -38.32 -19.20
C PHE A 334 31.19 -39.45 -19.31
N ALA A 335 30.84 -39.87 -20.55
CA ALA A 335 29.94 -40.98 -20.82
C ALA A 335 30.48 -42.31 -20.24
N THR A 336 31.76 -42.43 -20.08
CA THR A 336 32.43 -43.57 -19.46
C THR A 336 32.24 -43.66 -17.94
N GLY A 337 31.70 -42.61 -17.31
CA GLY A 337 31.59 -42.47 -15.86
C GLY A 337 32.83 -41.85 -15.21
N GLU A 338 33.86 -41.54 -15.97
CA GLU A 338 35.00 -40.80 -15.46
C GLU A 338 34.62 -39.39 -15.13
N THR A 339 35.23 -38.83 -14.08
CA THR A 339 35.00 -37.46 -13.62
C THR A 339 36.31 -36.69 -13.64
N GLY A 340 36.25 -35.46 -14.12
CA GLY A 340 37.35 -34.50 -14.07
C GLY A 340 36.93 -33.20 -13.38
N THR A 341 37.82 -32.59 -12.62
CA THR A 341 37.61 -31.27 -12.04
C THR A 341 38.81 -30.37 -12.37
N LEU A 342 38.50 -29.19 -12.87
CA LEU A 342 39.47 -28.11 -13.12
C LEU A 342 39.20 -26.98 -12.14
N GLU A 343 40.19 -26.54 -11.40
CA GLU A 343 40.16 -25.43 -10.43
C GLU A 343 41.01 -24.23 -10.91
#